data_b8060f028780d4458faff1d243f16121
#
_entry.id   b8060f028780d4458faff1d243f16121
#
_cell.length_a   1.000
_cell.length_b   1.000
_cell.length_c   1.000
_cell.angle_alpha   90.00
_cell.angle_beta   90.00
_cell.angle_gamma   90.00
#
_symmetry.space_group_name_H-M   'P 1'
#
loop_
_entity.id
_entity.type
_entity.pdbx_description
1 polymer ?
#
loop_
_entity_poly.entity_id
_entity_poly.type
_entity_poly.pdbx_seq_one_letter_code
_entity_poly.pdbx_strand_id
1 'polypeptide(L)'
;MEEIVSQIKSQMEINFKNIEDQILMADLETVFDCENNSRYIFHYLHSMDKFFINPDNYVYEGEKLFGIPENLSVIDSARPGYEKDSSIVISREKLLDYFGYIKNKIENYFETLTAENLLQKPDNCRHTRLEMILAQFRHSMWHTGLSSAITFESKKTWNKFSGLNRY
;
A
#
# COMPACT_ATOMS: atom_id res chain seq x y z
N MET A 1 -18.83 -16.97 12.21
CA MET A 1 -17.37 -16.68 12.37
C MET A 1 -16.67 -16.48 11.03
N GLU A 2 -17.01 -17.19 9.98
CA GLU A 2 -16.54 -16.92 8.59
C GLU A 2 -16.94 -15.53 8.08
N GLU A 3 -18.05 -14.99 8.58
CA GLU A 3 -18.59 -13.68 8.20
C GLU A 3 -17.61 -12.51 8.44
N ILE A 4 -16.82 -12.52 9.53
CA ILE A 4 -15.87 -11.43 9.80
C ILE A 4 -14.72 -11.41 8.80
N VAL A 5 -14.19 -12.56 8.39
CA VAL A 5 -13.15 -12.65 7.37
C VAL A 5 -13.67 -12.15 6.04
N SER A 6 -14.88 -12.56 5.67
CA SER A 6 -15.55 -12.11 4.45
C SER A 6 -15.77 -10.60 4.43
N GLN A 7 -16.19 -10.01 5.53
CA GLN A 7 -16.35 -8.55 5.64
C GLN A 7 -15.02 -7.80 5.51
N ILE A 8 -13.96 -8.29 6.16
CA ILE A 8 -12.62 -7.69 6.04
C ILE A 8 -12.12 -7.81 4.60
N LYS A 9 -12.29 -8.97 3.94
CA LYS A 9 -11.94 -9.20 2.54
C LYS A 9 -12.67 -8.22 1.62
N SER A 10 -14.00 -8.07 1.79
CA SER A 10 -14.80 -7.12 1.01
C SER A 10 -14.32 -5.68 1.18
N GLN A 11 -13.95 -5.25 2.40
CA GLN A 11 -13.37 -3.92 2.62
C GLN A 11 -11.99 -3.78 1.96
N MET A 12 -11.20 -4.86 1.92
CA MET A 12 -9.90 -4.84 1.24
C MET A 12 -10.07 -4.71 -0.28
N GLU A 13 -11.07 -5.33 -0.88
CA GLU A 13 -11.39 -5.18 -2.31
C GLU A 13 -11.74 -3.73 -2.65
N ILE A 14 -12.48 -3.04 -1.79
CA ILE A 14 -12.78 -1.60 -1.95
C ILE A 14 -11.49 -0.77 -1.82
N ASN A 15 -10.62 -1.12 -0.87
CA ASN A 15 -9.33 -0.45 -0.70
C ASN A 15 -8.43 -0.65 -1.92
N PHE A 16 -8.35 -1.85 -2.48
CA PHE A 16 -7.61 -2.13 -3.72
C PHE A 16 -8.11 -1.29 -4.87
N LYS A 17 -9.43 -1.16 -5.02
CA LYS A 17 -10.00 -0.29 -6.06
C LYS A 17 -9.59 1.17 -5.87
N ASN A 18 -9.64 1.69 -4.66
CA ASN A 18 -9.21 3.07 -4.37
C ASN A 18 -7.72 3.28 -4.67
N ILE A 19 -6.88 2.30 -4.35
CA ILE A 19 -5.44 2.33 -4.65
C ILE A 19 -5.20 2.33 -6.17
N GLU A 20 -5.85 1.43 -6.89
CA GLU A 20 -5.70 1.34 -8.35
C GLU A 20 -6.14 2.63 -9.04
N ASP A 21 -7.35 3.13 -8.72
CA ASP A 21 -7.88 4.37 -9.25
C ASP A 21 -6.93 5.56 -8.93
N GLN A 22 -6.34 5.58 -7.74
CA GLN A 22 -5.39 6.61 -7.34
C GLN A 22 -4.08 6.50 -8.14
N ILE A 23 -3.50 5.31 -8.33
CA ILE A 23 -2.29 5.13 -9.15
C ILE A 23 -2.55 5.58 -10.60
N LEU A 24 -3.71 5.22 -11.17
CA LEU A 24 -4.09 5.60 -12.52
C LEU A 24 -4.23 7.10 -12.72
N MET A 25 -4.70 7.83 -11.71
CA MET A 25 -4.97 9.27 -11.77
C MET A 25 -3.80 10.14 -11.32
N ALA A 26 -2.88 9.59 -10.52
CA ALA A 26 -1.82 10.34 -9.87
C ALA A 26 -0.96 11.17 -10.84
N ASP A 27 -0.57 12.35 -10.40
CA ASP A 27 0.56 13.06 -10.97
C ASP A 27 1.82 12.59 -10.27
N LEU A 28 2.60 11.75 -10.95
CA LEU A 28 3.73 11.04 -10.35
C LEU A 28 4.96 11.90 -10.13
N GLU A 29 5.09 12.99 -10.90
CA GLU A 29 6.27 13.87 -10.91
C GLU A 29 6.16 15.01 -9.90
N THR A 30 4.93 15.35 -9.47
CA THR A 30 4.72 16.44 -8.51
C THR A 30 5.45 16.16 -7.21
N VAL A 31 6.32 17.08 -6.83
CA VAL A 31 7.11 17.03 -5.60
C VAL A 31 6.30 17.64 -4.45
N PHE A 32 6.20 16.91 -3.35
CA PHE A 32 5.63 17.35 -2.09
C PHE A 32 6.67 17.16 -0.99
N ASP A 33 6.91 18.20 -0.18
CA ASP A 33 8.00 18.25 0.80
C ASP A 33 9.37 18.02 0.14
N CYS A 34 9.85 16.82 0.05
CA CYS A 34 11.16 16.51 -0.53
C CYS A 34 11.14 15.38 -1.56
N GLU A 35 9.99 14.72 -1.79
CA GLU A 35 9.87 13.58 -2.67
C GLU A 35 8.77 13.75 -3.71
N ASN A 36 8.91 13.10 -4.87
CA ASN A 36 7.86 13.06 -5.85
C ASN A 36 6.73 12.09 -5.46
N ASN A 37 5.54 12.31 -6.00
CA ASN A 37 4.34 11.55 -5.65
C ASN A 37 4.46 10.05 -5.93
N SER A 38 5.27 9.64 -6.92
CA SER A 38 5.47 8.21 -7.20
C SER A 38 6.13 7.48 -6.02
N ARG A 39 7.01 8.16 -5.26
CA ARG A 39 7.64 7.59 -4.07
C ARG A 39 6.67 7.50 -2.89
N TYR A 40 5.74 8.45 -2.73
CA TYR A 40 4.65 8.32 -1.74
C TYR A 40 3.76 7.12 -2.04
N ILE A 41 3.46 6.86 -3.32
CA ILE A 41 2.70 5.67 -3.73
C ILE A 41 3.51 4.41 -3.44
N PHE A 42 4.76 4.35 -3.84
CA PHE A 42 5.60 3.19 -3.60
C PHE A 42 5.78 2.91 -2.09
N HIS A 43 5.90 3.95 -1.26
CA HIS A 43 6.02 3.83 0.19
C HIS A 43 4.88 3.00 0.79
N TYR A 44 3.62 3.34 0.51
CA TYR A 44 2.52 2.59 1.10
C TYR A 44 2.33 1.21 0.46
N LEU A 45 2.61 1.05 -0.82
CA LEU A 45 2.62 -0.27 -1.46
C LEU A 45 3.67 -1.18 -0.82
N HIS A 46 4.89 -0.70 -0.65
CA HIS A 46 5.95 -1.44 0.04
C HIS A 46 5.57 -1.76 1.50
N SER A 47 4.94 -0.82 2.19
CA SER A 47 4.44 -1.08 3.54
C SER A 47 3.39 -2.19 3.56
N MET A 48 2.45 -2.22 2.60
CA MET A 48 1.48 -3.30 2.47
C MET A 48 2.17 -4.64 2.20
N ASP A 49 3.13 -4.68 1.28
CA ASP A 49 3.90 -5.89 0.97
C ASP A 49 4.61 -6.45 2.19
N LYS A 50 5.22 -5.58 2.98
CA LYS A 50 6.02 -5.94 4.15
C LYS A 50 5.20 -6.32 5.37
N PHE A 51 4.18 -5.51 5.69
CA PHE A 51 3.52 -5.57 7.01
C PHE A 51 2.14 -6.22 7.01
N PHE A 52 1.59 -6.59 5.85
CA PHE A 52 0.25 -7.15 5.80
C PHE A 52 0.18 -8.59 6.33
N ILE A 53 1.19 -9.41 6.06
CA ILE A 53 1.19 -10.85 6.38
C ILE A 53 2.08 -11.16 7.59
N ASN A 54 3.38 -10.98 7.45
CA ASN A 54 4.36 -11.18 8.52
C ASN A 54 5.64 -10.41 8.23
N PRO A 55 5.88 -9.26 8.88
CA PRO A 55 7.06 -8.44 8.63
C PRO A 55 8.39 -9.09 9.03
N ASP A 56 8.36 -10.05 9.97
CA ASP A 56 9.59 -10.69 10.47
C ASP A 56 10.12 -11.77 9.51
N ASN A 57 9.28 -12.25 8.60
CA ASN A 57 9.65 -13.20 7.54
C ASN A 57 9.64 -12.55 6.15
N TYR A 58 9.61 -11.22 6.09
CA TYR A 58 9.54 -10.49 4.83
C TYR A 58 10.88 -10.47 4.10
N VAL A 59 10.82 -10.75 2.79
CA VAL A 59 11.92 -10.57 1.86
C VAL A 59 11.43 -9.72 0.70
N TYR A 60 12.11 -8.61 0.44
CA TYR A 60 11.75 -7.73 -0.67
C TYR A 60 12.20 -8.32 -2.01
N GLU A 61 11.27 -8.50 -2.93
CA GLU A 61 11.52 -9.00 -4.28
C GLU A 61 11.31 -7.95 -5.38
N GLY A 62 10.82 -6.76 -5.03
CA GLY A 62 10.42 -5.73 -5.99
C GLY A 62 11.57 -5.21 -6.87
N GLU A 63 12.81 -5.20 -6.36
CA GLU A 63 13.97 -4.83 -7.18
C GLU A 63 14.23 -5.85 -8.29
N LYS A 64 14.17 -7.14 -7.96
CA LYS A 64 14.36 -8.23 -8.92
C LYS A 64 13.23 -8.32 -9.95
N LEU A 65 11.98 -8.17 -9.50
CA LEU A 65 10.80 -8.38 -10.34
C LEU A 65 10.41 -7.15 -11.17
N PHE A 66 10.56 -5.95 -10.60
CA PHE A 66 10.06 -4.70 -11.20
C PHE A 66 11.15 -3.64 -11.39
N GLY A 67 12.38 -3.90 -10.95
CA GLY A 67 13.48 -2.95 -11.01
C GLY A 67 13.20 -1.69 -10.17
N ILE A 68 12.58 -1.85 -8.99
CA ILE A 68 12.33 -0.77 -8.03
C ILE A 68 13.20 -1.01 -6.79
N PRO A 69 14.24 -0.22 -6.53
CA PRO A 69 15.06 -0.34 -5.34
C PRO A 69 14.27 -0.11 -4.04
N GLU A 70 14.51 -0.93 -3.01
CA GLU A 70 13.74 -0.85 -1.75
C GLU A 70 13.90 0.49 -1.02
N ASN A 71 15.08 1.13 -1.11
CA ASN A 71 15.36 2.41 -0.47
C ASN A 71 14.45 3.54 -0.95
N LEU A 72 13.86 3.45 -2.16
CA LEU A 72 12.89 4.42 -2.66
C LEU A 72 11.58 4.43 -1.87
N SER A 73 11.33 3.41 -1.03
CA SER A 73 10.18 3.37 -0.13
C SER A 73 10.32 4.32 1.08
N VAL A 74 11.51 4.85 1.33
CA VAL A 74 11.76 5.76 2.46
C VAL A 74 11.43 7.19 2.04
N ILE A 75 10.45 7.80 2.70
CA ILE A 75 9.99 9.18 2.45
C ILE A 75 10.14 10.08 3.69
N ASP A 76 10.69 9.57 4.79
CA ASP A 76 10.89 10.31 6.03
C ASP A 76 12.30 10.92 6.05
N SER A 77 12.38 12.23 5.82
CA SER A 77 13.63 13.00 5.79
C SER A 77 14.37 13.02 7.14
N ALA A 78 13.68 12.72 8.24
CA ALA A 78 14.31 12.63 9.56
C ALA A 78 14.94 11.24 9.82
N ARG A 79 14.73 10.28 8.94
CA ARG A 79 15.25 8.92 9.11
C ARG A 79 16.75 8.88 8.80
N PRO A 80 17.58 8.27 9.67
CA PRO A 80 18.99 8.08 9.38
C PRO A 80 19.22 7.33 8.05
N GLY A 81 20.11 7.85 7.20
CA GLY A 81 20.38 7.24 5.89
C GLY A 81 19.37 7.60 4.79
N TYR A 82 18.45 8.54 5.07
CA TYR A 82 17.60 9.10 4.04
C TYR A 82 18.43 9.95 3.05
N GLU A 83 18.32 9.62 1.78
CA GLU A 83 18.88 10.42 0.69
C GLU A 83 17.72 11.02 -0.10
N LYS A 84 17.65 12.35 -0.08
CA LYS A 84 16.69 13.09 -0.89
C LYS A 84 17.04 12.93 -2.36
N ASP A 85 16.21 12.26 -3.11
CA ASP A 85 16.32 12.18 -4.57
C ASP A 85 14.94 12.20 -5.23
N SER A 86 14.39 13.40 -5.38
CA SER A 86 13.12 13.59 -6.08
C SER A 86 13.23 13.43 -7.61
N SER A 87 14.43 13.21 -8.14
CA SER A 87 14.64 13.01 -9.59
C SER A 87 14.24 11.64 -10.07
N ILE A 88 14.22 10.64 -9.16
CA ILE A 88 13.83 9.28 -9.51
C ILE A 88 12.31 9.14 -9.44
N VAL A 89 11.66 9.16 -10.59
CA VAL A 89 10.22 8.92 -10.72
C VAL A 89 9.97 7.46 -11.07
N ILE A 90 9.20 6.76 -10.23
CA ILE A 90 8.77 5.38 -10.51
C ILE A 90 7.61 5.45 -11.51
N SER A 91 7.74 4.76 -12.64
CA SER A 91 6.72 4.79 -13.68
C SER A 91 5.40 4.17 -13.20
N ARG A 92 4.29 4.65 -13.79
CA ARG A 92 2.93 4.13 -13.51
C ARG A 92 2.82 2.63 -13.76
N GLU A 93 3.40 2.15 -14.84
CA GLU A 93 3.45 0.74 -15.20
C GLU A 93 4.07 -0.10 -14.08
N LYS A 94 5.27 0.28 -13.61
CA LYS A 94 5.94 -0.39 -12.50
C LYS A 94 5.13 -0.38 -11.20
N LEU A 95 4.46 0.74 -10.90
CA LEU A 95 3.62 0.85 -9.71
C LEU A 95 2.39 -0.06 -9.81
N LEU A 96 1.76 -0.15 -11.00
CA LEU A 96 0.62 -1.04 -11.23
C LEU A 96 1.02 -2.51 -11.20
N ASP A 97 2.17 -2.88 -11.78
CA ASP A 97 2.70 -4.24 -11.75
C ASP A 97 3.02 -4.67 -10.32
N TYR A 98 3.69 -3.80 -9.56
CA TYR A 98 3.97 -4.07 -8.15
C TYR A 98 2.69 -4.13 -7.31
N PHE A 99 1.72 -3.27 -7.55
CA PHE A 99 0.40 -3.33 -6.91
C PHE A 99 -0.31 -4.65 -7.23
N GLY A 100 -0.31 -5.10 -8.49
CA GLY A 100 -0.89 -6.37 -8.90
C GLY A 100 -0.25 -7.57 -8.17
N TYR A 101 1.08 -7.56 -8.02
CA TYR A 101 1.80 -8.56 -7.23
C TYR A 101 1.35 -8.59 -5.76
N ILE A 102 1.29 -7.41 -5.12
CA ILE A 102 0.86 -7.29 -3.72
C ILE A 102 -0.60 -7.74 -3.55
N LYS A 103 -1.48 -7.31 -4.46
CA LYS A 103 -2.88 -7.68 -4.47
C LYS A 103 -3.05 -9.20 -4.48
N ASN A 104 -2.41 -9.89 -5.43
CA ASN A 104 -2.45 -11.35 -5.52
C ASN A 104 -1.94 -12.03 -4.23
N LYS A 105 -0.85 -11.51 -3.66
CA LYS A 105 -0.27 -12.02 -2.42
C LYS A 105 -1.25 -11.90 -1.24
N ILE A 106 -1.94 -10.77 -1.12
CA ILE A 106 -2.93 -10.52 -0.08
C ILE A 106 -4.22 -11.33 -0.31
N GLU A 107 -4.71 -11.44 -1.55
CA GLU A 107 -5.86 -12.26 -1.89
C GLU A 107 -5.62 -13.73 -1.53
N ASN A 108 -4.47 -14.29 -1.88
CA ASN A 108 -4.08 -15.65 -1.49
C ASN A 108 -3.98 -15.81 0.03
N TYR A 109 -3.50 -14.79 0.74
CA TYR A 109 -3.45 -14.80 2.20
C TYR A 109 -4.85 -14.86 2.83
N PHE A 110 -5.83 -14.14 2.28
CA PHE A 110 -7.22 -14.19 2.76
C PHE A 110 -7.83 -15.58 2.66
N GLU A 111 -7.43 -16.41 1.69
CA GLU A 111 -7.90 -17.80 1.58
C GLU A 111 -7.41 -18.70 2.74
N THR A 112 -6.39 -18.27 3.48
CA THR A 112 -5.84 -18.98 4.64
C THR A 112 -6.40 -18.47 5.97
N LEU A 113 -7.14 -17.36 5.96
CA LEU A 113 -7.65 -16.73 7.17
C LEU A 113 -8.94 -17.37 7.65
N THR A 114 -9.01 -17.55 8.96
CA THR A 114 -10.22 -17.94 9.68
C THR A 114 -10.49 -16.94 10.81
N ALA A 115 -11.71 -16.91 11.32
CA ALA A 115 -12.02 -16.03 12.46
C ALA A 115 -11.17 -16.36 13.70
N GLU A 116 -10.75 -17.61 13.85
CA GLU A 116 -9.89 -18.04 14.95
C GLU A 116 -8.46 -17.51 14.79
N ASN A 117 -7.86 -17.71 13.60
CA ASN A 117 -6.46 -17.31 13.39
C ASN A 117 -6.27 -15.80 13.21
N LEU A 118 -7.32 -15.04 12.91
CA LEU A 118 -7.27 -13.56 12.88
C LEU A 118 -6.73 -12.95 14.17
N LEU A 119 -7.12 -13.53 15.33
CA LEU A 119 -6.70 -13.04 16.64
C LEU A 119 -5.36 -13.65 17.10
N GLN A 120 -4.81 -14.56 16.32
CA GLN A 120 -3.51 -15.17 16.60
C GLN A 120 -2.38 -14.37 15.94
N LYS A 121 -1.20 -14.45 16.54
CA LYS A 121 0.02 -13.87 15.98
C LYS A 121 0.64 -14.84 14.97
N PRO A 122 1.17 -14.36 13.84
CA PRO A 122 2.11 -15.16 13.05
C PRO A 122 3.36 -15.51 13.84
N ASP A 123 4.09 -16.53 13.42
CA ASP A 123 5.34 -16.93 14.06
C ASP A 123 6.31 -15.75 14.13
N ASN A 124 6.91 -15.58 15.29
CA ASN A 124 7.86 -14.51 15.66
C ASN A 124 7.29 -13.08 15.59
N CYS A 125 6.02 -12.90 15.25
CA CYS A 125 5.40 -11.57 15.16
C CYS A 125 4.83 -11.12 16.53
N ARG A 126 4.99 -9.83 16.84
CA ARG A 126 4.43 -9.25 18.08
C ARG A 126 2.95 -8.86 17.96
N HIS A 127 2.42 -8.76 16.73
CA HIS A 127 1.07 -8.32 16.43
C HIS A 127 0.19 -9.48 15.95
N THR A 128 -1.10 -9.43 16.23
CA THR A 128 -2.08 -10.35 15.65
C THR A 128 -2.29 -10.03 14.16
N ARG A 129 -2.81 -11.01 13.42
CA ARG A 129 -3.14 -10.83 12.00
C ARG A 129 -4.13 -9.69 11.80
N LEU A 130 -5.14 -9.60 12.66
CA LEU A 130 -6.15 -8.53 12.61
C LEU A 130 -5.51 -7.15 12.85
N GLU A 131 -4.61 -7.02 13.85
CA GLU A 131 -3.92 -5.75 14.10
C GLU A 131 -3.12 -5.29 12.87
N MET A 132 -2.40 -6.20 12.21
CA MET A 132 -1.62 -5.88 11.02
C MET A 132 -2.51 -5.48 9.84
N ILE A 133 -3.57 -6.24 9.59
CA ILE A 133 -4.55 -5.93 8.54
C ILE A 133 -5.13 -4.52 8.75
N LEU A 134 -5.65 -4.24 9.95
CA LEU A 134 -6.24 -2.93 10.27
C LEU A 134 -5.20 -1.79 10.23
N ALA A 135 -3.95 -2.05 10.63
CA ALA A 135 -2.88 -1.07 10.51
C ALA A 135 -2.61 -0.73 9.05
N GLN A 136 -2.56 -1.72 8.15
CA GLN A 136 -2.33 -1.48 6.74
C GLN A 136 -3.53 -0.82 6.04
N PHE A 137 -4.76 -1.10 6.45
CA PHE A 137 -5.93 -0.32 6.00
C PHE A 137 -5.77 1.17 6.30
N ARG A 138 -5.46 1.52 7.54
CA ARG A 138 -5.29 2.93 7.93
C ARG A 138 -4.13 3.58 7.19
N HIS A 139 -2.99 2.88 7.10
CA HIS A 139 -1.78 3.40 6.47
C HIS A 139 -1.98 3.64 4.97
N SER A 140 -2.51 2.65 4.25
CA SER A 140 -2.76 2.78 2.81
C SER A 140 -3.77 3.87 2.49
N MET A 141 -4.87 3.96 3.25
CA MET A 141 -5.89 4.99 3.02
C MET A 141 -5.39 6.40 3.34
N TRP A 142 -4.55 6.55 4.37
CA TRP A 142 -3.95 7.86 4.65
C TRP A 142 -3.04 8.32 3.50
N HIS A 143 -2.16 7.44 3.03
CA HIS A 143 -1.24 7.79 1.92
C HIS A 143 -1.96 7.93 0.57
N THR A 144 -3.00 7.15 0.32
CA THR A 144 -3.85 7.32 -0.87
C THR A 144 -4.51 8.70 -0.87
N GLY A 145 -5.01 9.16 0.27
CA GLY A 145 -5.56 10.50 0.45
C GLY A 145 -4.51 11.61 0.25
N LEU A 146 -3.30 11.43 0.82
CA LEU A 146 -2.19 12.36 0.63
C LEU A 146 -1.78 12.46 -0.83
N SER A 147 -1.55 11.34 -1.51
CA SER A 147 -1.18 11.32 -2.92
C SER A 147 -2.27 11.92 -3.84
N SER A 148 -3.55 11.74 -3.47
CA SER A 148 -4.67 12.38 -4.17
C SER A 148 -4.65 13.91 -3.96
N ALA A 149 -4.31 14.40 -2.77
CA ALA A 149 -4.16 15.83 -2.50
C ALA A 149 -2.99 16.44 -3.28
N ILE A 150 -1.85 15.75 -3.35
CA ILE A 150 -0.69 16.16 -4.17
C ILE A 150 -1.11 16.28 -5.65
N THR A 151 -1.83 15.28 -6.17
CA THR A 151 -2.34 15.30 -7.55
C THR A 151 -3.33 16.44 -7.78
N PHE A 152 -4.19 16.74 -6.79
CA PHE A 152 -5.13 17.85 -6.90
C PHE A 152 -4.42 19.20 -6.98
N GLU A 153 -3.32 19.40 -6.26
CA GLU A 153 -2.57 20.66 -6.33
C GLU A 153 -2.03 20.93 -7.73
N SER A 154 -1.59 19.89 -8.46
CA SER A 154 -1.05 20.04 -9.82
C SER A 154 -2.15 20.03 -10.91
N LYS A 155 -3.07 19.05 -10.84
CA LYS A 155 -4.06 18.79 -11.93
C LYS A 155 -5.43 19.38 -11.65
N LYS A 156 -5.73 19.83 -10.43
CA LYS A 156 -7.04 20.33 -9.98
C LYS A 156 -8.18 19.30 -10.17
N THR A 157 -7.85 18.02 -10.11
CA THR A 157 -8.81 16.91 -10.22
C THR A 157 -8.66 15.95 -9.03
N TRP A 158 -9.78 15.44 -8.52
CA TRP A 158 -9.81 14.44 -7.47
C TRP A 158 -10.09 13.05 -8.01
N ASN A 159 -9.46 12.05 -7.39
CA ASN A 159 -9.86 10.68 -7.60
C ASN A 159 -11.28 10.45 -7.07
N LYS A 160 -12.02 9.61 -7.77
CA LYS A 160 -13.31 9.16 -7.26
C LYS A 160 -13.05 8.14 -6.14
N PHE A 161 -13.45 8.50 -4.92
CA PHE A 161 -13.40 7.58 -3.80
C PHE A 161 -14.54 6.56 -3.87
N SER A 162 -14.20 5.27 -3.84
CA SER A 162 -15.15 4.18 -3.69
C SER A 162 -15.39 3.94 -2.19
N GLY A 163 -16.61 4.20 -1.72
CA GLY A 163 -17.05 3.88 -0.37
C GLY A 163 -17.72 2.51 -0.30
N LEU A 164 -18.57 2.32 0.71
CA LEU A 164 -19.42 1.13 0.79
C LEU A 164 -20.29 1.04 -0.46
N ASN A 165 -20.36 -0.16 -1.06
CA ASN A 165 -21.33 -0.41 -2.11
C ASN A 165 -22.72 -0.15 -1.54
N ARG A 166 -23.44 0.83 -2.10
CA ARG A 166 -24.86 0.97 -1.82
C ARG A 166 -25.55 -0.13 -2.63
N TYR A 167 -26.24 -0.97 -1.92
CA TYR A 167 -27.10 -2.03 -2.46
C TYR A 167 -28.17 -1.43 -3.38
#